data_97a781cdb463c976f323e96c743d6a92
#
_entry.id   97a781cdb463c976f323e96c743d6a92
#
_cell.length_a   1.000
_cell.length_b   1.000
_cell.length_c   1.000
_cell.angle_alpha   90.00
_cell.angle_beta   90.00
_cell.angle_gamma   90.00
#
_symmetry.space_group_name_H-M   'P 1'
#
loop_
_entity.id
_entity.type
_entity.pdbx_description
1 polymer ?
#
loop_
_entity_poly.entity_id
_entity_poly.type
_entity_poly.pdbx_seq_one_letter_code
_entity_poly.pdbx_strand_id
1 'polypeptide(L)'
;MQGLKVRYIIGVVLFSVAHLAGAEPLQPDPAWQQGKLENGFSWQLLQTPQRPNDRIQLRLAIKTGSLTEKASEKGYSYLIPKMALFHQTEAFPTTTLQEFWRQAADPDMPIPPAVVSYDYTIYSLSLPNNRPDLIKQALSWLATSVAGAEYTETTLHNGLTAQNVPVATLPLNANDPVWRARLKGSTMMGYDPGQKPNGTVALDSVNSFYQKWYTPDVMTLYVAGHVDSRMLSDSISQTFSSLEGKRSEPVSVAVLSAVKPQSIDILQEQPAQDTLSLIWDIDWLPIKDSNVLLRYWSSDLAREAVYRSLQKAFNQKFNQGEVVPGLDCRVQYQKASCTLTVTAAPEKMEAVTDIVASELASINQNGIAAELFDDMLKEKQVQLSQLFAAYARTSTDVLISQRLISQQNGVVDIAPEQYQRLRQTFLASQSLEQVNMEARRLLSQEAAFVLAQPKDKQMMDAERIRQKFTKVLWPQIAAPVPTEAAPAAPAEENHTSQ
;
A
#
# COMPACT_ATOMS: atom_id res chain seq x y z
N MET A 1 -39.89 -8.23 79.67
CA MET A 1 -40.20 -7.46 78.42
C MET A 1 -39.04 -7.70 77.49
N GLN A 2 -39.31 -8.45 76.43
CA GLN A 2 -38.37 -8.98 75.46
C GLN A 2 -37.96 -7.87 74.42
N GLY A 3 -36.67 -7.65 74.26
CA GLY A 3 -36.09 -6.77 73.23
C GLY A 3 -35.66 -7.56 72.03
N LEU A 4 -36.29 -7.32 70.90
CA LEU A 4 -36.05 -7.95 69.60
C LEU A 4 -34.77 -7.40 68.99
N LYS A 5 -33.71 -8.26 68.79
CA LYS A 5 -32.50 -7.90 68.04
C LYS A 5 -32.74 -8.15 66.54
N VAL A 6 -32.83 -7.05 65.76
CA VAL A 6 -32.83 -7.12 64.32
C VAL A 6 -31.37 -7.23 63.82
N ARG A 7 -31.02 -8.35 63.14
CA ARG A 7 -29.77 -8.57 62.45
C ARG A 7 -29.93 -8.05 61.03
N TYR A 8 -29.21 -6.97 60.68
CA TYR A 8 -29.03 -6.56 59.30
C TYR A 8 -28.01 -7.47 58.63
N ILE A 9 -28.44 -8.22 57.62
CA ILE A 9 -27.57 -8.95 56.69
C ILE A 9 -27.28 -7.96 55.55
N ILE A 10 -26.06 -7.44 55.52
CA ILE A 10 -25.55 -6.67 54.38
C ILE A 10 -25.12 -7.69 53.32
N GLY A 11 -25.98 -7.88 52.31
CA GLY A 11 -25.64 -8.61 51.10
C GLY A 11 -24.73 -7.76 50.23
N VAL A 12 -23.44 -8.10 50.18
CA VAL A 12 -22.50 -7.56 49.19
C VAL A 12 -22.85 -8.17 47.84
N VAL A 13 -23.56 -7.44 47.00
CA VAL A 13 -23.77 -7.77 45.59
C VAL A 13 -22.47 -7.42 44.84
N LEU A 14 -21.63 -8.42 44.60
CA LEU A 14 -20.52 -8.34 43.67
C LEU A 14 -21.07 -8.21 42.25
N PHE A 15 -21.17 -6.99 41.75
CA PHE A 15 -21.34 -6.75 40.33
C PHE A 15 -20.07 -7.16 39.62
N SER A 16 -20.04 -8.38 39.10
CA SER A 16 -19.08 -8.79 38.08
C SER A 16 -19.40 -7.97 36.82
N VAL A 17 -18.73 -6.85 36.64
CA VAL A 17 -18.73 -6.15 35.37
C VAL A 17 -17.96 -7.05 34.38
N ALA A 18 -18.70 -7.90 33.68
CA ALA A 18 -18.19 -8.54 32.50
C ALA A 18 -17.83 -7.43 31.52
N HIS A 19 -16.54 -7.12 31.42
CA HIS A 19 -16.03 -6.30 30.33
C HIS A 19 -16.30 -7.10 29.07
N LEU A 20 -17.40 -6.80 28.40
CA LEU A 20 -17.54 -7.09 26.97
C LEU A 20 -16.33 -6.40 26.34
N ALA A 21 -15.34 -7.19 25.92
CA ALA A 21 -14.20 -6.71 25.16
C ALA A 21 -14.70 -6.24 23.79
N GLY A 22 -15.35 -5.08 23.77
CA GLY A 22 -15.68 -4.38 22.55
C GLY A 22 -14.38 -3.94 21.88
N ALA A 23 -14.35 -3.90 20.55
CA ALA A 23 -13.22 -3.36 19.80
C ALA A 23 -12.90 -1.94 20.29
N GLU A 24 -11.68 -1.72 20.77
CA GLU A 24 -11.22 -0.38 21.14
C GLU A 24 -11.04 0.45 19.87
N PRO A 25 -11.68 1.63 19.73
CA PRO A 25 -11.43 2.53 18.61
C PRO A 25 -9.96 2.98 18.61
N LEU A 26 -9.32 2.91 17.45
CA LEU A 26 -7.98 3.47 17.30
C LEU A 26 -8.05 4.98 17.27
N GLN A 27 -7.18 5.64 18.05
CA GLN A 27 -7.11 7.08 18.12
C GLN A 27 -6.00 7.58 17.19
N PRO A 28 -6.30 8.54 16.29
CA PRO A 28 -5.28 9.15 15.46
C PRO A 28 -4.16 9.76 16.30
N ASP A 29 -2.92 9.64 15.82
CA ASP A 29 -1.76 10.23 16.48
C ASP A 29 -1.92 11.75 16.62
N PRO A 30 -1.99 12.29 17.86
CA PRO A 30 -2.18 13.72 18.10
C PRO A 30 -0.96 14.57 17.71
N ALA A 31 0.21 13.96 17.46
CA ALA A 31 1.37 14.67 16.95
C ALA A 31 1.15 15.21 15.53
N TRP A 32 0.23 14.59 14.76
CA TRP A 32 -0.21 15.10 13.48
C TRP A 32 -1.34 16.13 13.68
N GLN A 33 -0.96 17.40 13.78
CA GLN A 33 -1.91 18.51 13.78
C GLN A 33 -2.62 18.57 12.43
N GLN A 34 -3.90 18.89 12.42
CA GLN A 34 -4.68 18.96 11.18
C GLN A 34 -5.63 20.14 11.18
N GLY A 35 -5.89 20.66 10.01
CA GLY A 35 -6.86 21.74 9.81
C GLY A 35 -7.56 21.62 8.45
N LYS A 36 -8.67 22.34 8.33
CA LYS A 36 -9.46 22.43 7.13
C LYS A 36 -9.95 23.87 6.94
N LEU A 37 -9.75 24.42 5.75
CA LEU A 37 -10.25 25.74 5.37
C LEU A 37 -11.73 25.68 4.95
N GLU A 38 -12.40 26.83 4.90
CA GLU A 38 -13.81 26.93 4.52
C GLU A 38 -14.08 26.40 3.09
N ASN A 39 -13.13 26.60 2.16
CA ASN A 39 -13.22 26.06 0.81
C ASN A 39 -12.99 24.55 0.71
N GLY A 40 -12.74 23.86 1.83
CA GLY A 40 -12.52 22.42 1.88
C GLY A 40 -11.08 21.97 1.82
N PHE A 41 -10.12 22.86 1.48
CA PHE A 41 -8.69 22.53 1.49
C PHE A 41 -8.26 22.06 2.88
N SER A 42 -7.55 20.92 2.94
CA SER A 42 -7.13 20.30 4.20
C SER A 42 -5.61 20.29 4.32
N TRP A 43 -5.11 20.28 5.56
CA TRP A 43 -3.69 20.13 5.80
C TRP A 43 -3.42 19.29 7.05
N GLN A 44 -2.24 18.65 7.06
CA GLN A 44 -1.73 17.86 8.18
C GLN A 44 -0.26 18.20 8.40
N LEU A 45 0.12 18.45 9.64
CA LEU A 45 1.46 18.86 10.02
C LEU A 45 2.01 17.97 11.12
N LEU A 46 3.21 17.42 10.92
CA LEU A 46 4.02 16.80 11.95
C LEU A 46 5.25 17.67 12.24
N GLN A 47 5.31 18.25 13.43
CA GLN A 47 6.49 18.95 13.88
C GLN A 47 7.56 17.97 14.38
N THR A 48 8.81 18.18 13.93
CA THR A 48 9.96 17.35 14.33
C THR A 48 11.09 18.19 14.94
N PRO A 49 10.86 18.87 16.08
CA PRO A 49 11.88 19.74 16.70
C PRO A 49 13.14 18.98 17.11
N GLN A 50 13.04 17.69 17.38
CA GLN A 50 14.15 16.81 17.70
C GLN A 50 15.02 16.44 16.48
N ARG A 51 14.64 16.85 15.28
CA ARG A 51 15.36 16.63 14.01
C ARG A 51 15.54 17.96 13.26
N PRO A 52 16.29 18.91 13.84
CA PRO A 52 16.38 20.26 13.28
C PRO A 52 17.13 20.30 11.93
N ASN A 53 17.93 19.28 11.65
CA ASN A 53 18.73 19.17 10.42
C ASN A 53 18.03 18.38 9.29
N ASP A 54 16.89 17.74 9.59
CA ASP A 54 16.12 17.06 8.56
C ASP A 54 15.51 18.08 7.60
N ARG A 55 15.39 17.70 6.33
CA ARG A 55 14.71 18.52 5.32
C ARG A 55 13.23 18.63 5.67
N ILE A 56 12.62 19.75 5.31
CA ILE A 56 11.19 19.96 5.45
C ILE A 56 10.50 19.32 4.23
N GLN A 57 9.65 18.36 4.48
CA GLN A 57 8.93 17.63 3.46
C GLN A 57 7.52 18.19 3.29
N LEU A 58 7.14 18.54 2.05
CA LEU A 58 5.77 18.91 1.70
C LEU A 58 5.24 17.93 0.65
N ARG A 59 4.01 17.48 0.82
CA ARG A 59 3.29 16.62 -0.14
C ARG A 59 1.88 17.17 -0.32
N LEU A 60 1.57 17.69 -1.50
CA LEU A 60 0.20 18.06 -1.85
C LEU A 60 -0.44 16.86 -2.56
N ALA A 61 -1.34 16.18 -1.87
CA ALA A 61 -2.11 15.08 -2.41
C ALA A 61 -3.46 15.57 -2.93
N ILE A 62 -3.77 15.24 -4.17
CA ILE A 62 -5.02 15.57 -4.86
C ILE A 62 -5.73 14.26 -5.21
N LYS A 63 -6.97 14.08 -4.79
CA LYS A 63 -7.77 12.88 -5.08
C LYS A 63 -8.30 12.92 -6.52
N THR A 64 -7.36 12.96 -7.48
CA THR A 64 -7.60 13.01 -8.92
C THR A 64 -6.47 12.26 -9.62
N GLY A 65 -6.82 11.36 -10.51
CA GLY A 65 -5.89 10.56 -11.30
C GLY A 65 -6.57 10.10 -12.59
N SER A 66 -5.99 9.12 -13.26
CA SER A 66 -6.46 8.70 -14.60
C SER A 66 -7.90 8.17 -14.63
N LEU A 67 -8.45 7.70 -13.50
CA LEU A 67 -9.86 7.27 -13.40
C LEU A 67 -10.89 8.39 -13.61
N THR A 68 -10.48 9.66 -13.53
CA THR A 68 -11.35 10.80 -13.78
C THR A 68 -11.50 11.14 -15.26
N GLU A 69 -10.67 10.55 -16.11
CA GLU A 69 -10.59 10.85 -17.54
C GLU A 69 -11.70 10.19 -18.34
N LYS A 70 -12.40 10.97 -19.15
CA LYS A 70 -13.26 10.47 -20.24
C LYS A 70 -12.41 9.99 -21.42
N ALA A 71 -13.02 9.34 -22.38
CA ALA A 71 -12.33 8.84 -23.59
C ALA A 71 -11.59 9.95 -24.36
N SER A 72 -12.17 11.17 -24.43
CA SER A 72 -11.57 12.34 -25.07
C SER A 72 -10.50 13.06 -24.22
N GLU A 73 -10.37 12.71 -22.93
CA GLU A 73 -9.49 13.35 -21.96
C GLU A 73 -8.30 12.47 -21.57
N LYS A 74 -8.15 11.31 -22.25
CA LYS A 74 -7.09 10.34 -21.94
C LYS A 74 -5.71 10.98 -22.00
N GLY A 75 -4.97 10.85 -20.90
CA GLY A 75 -3.63 11.40 -20.71
C GLY A 75 -3.57 12.79 -20.09
N TYR A 76 -4.72 13.42 -19.77
CA TYR A 76 -4.71 14.73 -19.13
C TYR A 76 -4.17 14.67 -17.68
N SER A 77 -4.46 13.60 -16.96
CA SER A 77 -3.90 13.40 -15.61
C SER A 77 -2.37 13.32 -15.59
N TYR A 78 -1.76 12.83 -16.66
CA TYR A 78 -0.29 12.83 -16.83
C TYR A 78 0.24 14.16 -17.37
N LEU A 79 -0.51 14.83 -18.23
CA LEU A 79 -0.12 16.11 -18.85
C LEU A 79 -0.11 17.26 -17.85
N ILE A 80 -1.14 17.36 -16.98
CA ILE A 80 -1.27 18.46 -16.02
C ILE A 80 -0.07 18.58 -15.08
N PRO A 81 0.43 17.52 -14.43
CA PRO A 81 1.65 17.61 -13.63
C PRO A 81 2.88 18.05 -14.44
N LYS A 82 3.01 17.62 -15.70
CA LYS A 82 4.07 18.12 -16.57
C LYS A 82 3.93 19.62 -16.82
N MET A 83 2.72 20.09 -17.07
CA MET A 83 2.44 21.52 -17.24
C MET A 83 2.78 22.30 -15.97
N ALA A 84 2.37 21.80 -14.79
CA ALA A 84 2.62 22.46 -13.50
C ALA A 84 4.12 22.69 -13.22
N LEU A 85 4.97 21.70 -13.56
CA LEU A 85 6.42 21.80 -13.35
C LEU A 85 7.10 22.88 -14.22
N PHE A 86 6.49 23.23 -15.35
CA PHE A 86 7.01 24.27 -16.26
C PHE A 86 6.17 25.56 -16.24
N HIS A 87 5.16 25.62 -15.36
CA HIS A 87 4.27 26.76 -15.31
C HIS A 87 5.00 28.00 -14.79
N GLN A 88 5.11 29.00 -15.67
CA GLN A 88 5.68 30.29 -15.34
C GLN A 88 4.56 31.24 -14.93
N THR A 89 4.73 31.86 -13.78
CA THR A 89 3.84 32.88 -13.24
C THR A 89 4.64 34.16 -12.99
N GLU A 90 3.97 35.24 -12.65
CA GLU A 90 4.63 36.50 -12.25
C GLU A 90 5.60 36.26 -11.07
N ALA A 91 5.20 35.45 -10.11
CA ALA A 91 6.03 35.07 -8.95
C ALA A 91 7.16 34.07 -9.31
N PHE A 92 7.00 33.31 -10.36
CA PHE A 92 7.95 32.28 -10.82
C PHE A 92 8.30 32.44 -12.32
N PRO A 93 8.99 33.51 -12.72
CA PRO A 93 9.60 33.56 -14.03
C PRO A 93 10.68 32.47 -14.17
N THR A 94 11.12 32.15 -15.37
CA THR A 94 12.01 31.01 -15.68
C THR A 94 13.21 30.88 -14.73
N THR A 95 13.91 31.95 -14.45
CA THR A 95 15.12 31.96 -13.61
C THR A 95 14.77 31.67 -12.15
N THR A 96 13.69 32.24 -11.63
CA THR A 96 13.20 32.03 -10.27
C THR A 96 12.70 30.57 -10.10
N LEU A 97 12.01 30.02 -11.10
CA LEU A 97 11.54 28.63 -11.08
C LEU A 97 12.71 27.63 -11.06
N GLN A 98 13.78 27.90 -11.86
CA GLN A 98 14.97 27.07 -11.85
C GLN A 98 15.70 27.12 -10.51
N GLU A 99 15.82 28.30 -9.89
CA GLU A 99 16.42 28.49 -8.58
C GLU A 99 15.60 27.79 -7.49
N PHE A 100 14.27 27.92 -7.55
CA PHE A 100 13.34 27.23 -6.65
C PHE A 100 13.57 25.71 -6.69
N TRP A 101 13.63 25.09 -7.86
CA TRP A 101 13.82 23.65 -7.99
C TRP A 101 15.17 23.16 -7.47
N ARG A 102 16.23 23.97 -7.58
CA ARG A 102 17.53 23.64 -6.95
C ARG A 102 17.45 23.55 -5.44
N GLN A 103 16.53 24.26 -4.81
CA GLN A 103 16.33 24.24 -3.35
C GLN A 103 15.24 23.24 -2.92
N ALA A 104 14.18 23.12 -3.69
CA ALA A 104 12.98 22.33 -3.36
C ALA A 104 13.09 20.83 -3.70
N ALA A 105 14.16 20.40 -4.35
CA ALA A 105 14.47 18.99 -4.58
C ALA A 105 15.60 18.53 -3.66
N ASP A 106 15.58 17.26 -3.27
CA ASP A 106 16.65 16.63 -2.50
C ASP A 106 17.67 16.00 -3.48
N PRO A 107 18.92 16.47 -3.50
CA PRO A 107 19.92 15.93 -4.41
C PRO A 107 20.38 14.51 -4.02
N ASP A 108 20.33 14.17 -2.72
CA ASP A 108 20.82 12.90 -2.18
C ASP A 108 19.73 11.80 -2.22
N MET A 109 18.47 12.21 -2.16
CA MET A 109 17.30 11.33 -2.24
C MET A 109 16.27 11.90 -3.21
N PRO A 110 16.48 11.76 -4.52
CA PRO A 110 15.59 12.35 -5.51
C PRO A 110 14.21 11.69 -5.48
N ILE A 111 13.24 12.42 -4.94
CA ILE A 111 11.82 12.04 -4.99
C ILE A 111 11.21 12.72 -6.21
N PRO A 112 10.46 12.00 -7.05
CA PRO A 112 9.79 12.64 -8.19
C PRO A 112 8.93 13.81 -7.73
N PRO A 113 9.08 15.01 -8.31
CA PRO A 113 8.30 16.18 -7.92
C PRO A 113 6.80 16.03 -8.16
N ALA A 114 6.41 15.10 -9.03
CA ALA A 114 5.02 14.68 -9.18
C ALA A 114 4.90 13.19 -9.43
N VAL A 115 3.86 12.57 -8.83
CA VAL A 115 3.48 11.16 -9.02
C VAL A 115 2.02 11.11 -9.40
N VAL A 116 1.69 10.43 -10.50
CA VAL A 116 0.31 10.22 -10.97
C VAL A 116 -0.07 8.76 -10.77
N SER A 117 -1.25 8.55 -10.22
CA SER A 117 -1.87 7.24 -10.02
C SER A 117 -3.26 7.20 -10.68
N TYR A 118 -3.97 6.11 -10.47
CA TYR A 118 -5.34 5.96 -10.96
C TYR A 118 -6.33 6.91 -10.28
N ASP A 119 -6.19 7.15 -8.98
CA ASP A 119 -7.14 7.88 -8.15
C ASP A 119 -6.55 9.07 -7.40
N TYR A 120 -5.25 9.31 -7.54
CA TYR A 120 -4.58 10.47 -6.93
C TYR A 120 -3.39 10.98 -7.74
N THR A 121 -3.05 12.24 -7.48
CA THR A 121 -1.81 12.89 -7.92
C THR A 121 -1.14 13.50 -6.69
N ILE A 122 0.17 13.32 -6.53
CA ILE A 122 0.94 13.87 -5.41
C ILE A 122 2.06 14.75 -5.98
N TYR A 123 2.16 15.98 -5.48
CA TYR A 123 3.28 16.88 -5.71
C TYR A 123 4.18 16.90 -4.48
N SER A 124 5.49 16.83 -4.69
CA SER A 124 6.48 16.63 -3.64
C SER A 124 7.53 17.73 -3.67
N LEU A 125 7.73 18.38 -2.53
CA LEU A 125 8.82 19.34 -2.29
C LEU A 125 9.62 18.91 -1.07
N SER A 126 10.95 19.13 -1.11
CA SER A 126 11.87 18.80 -0.02
C SER A 126 12.77 20.01 0.20
N LEU A 127 12.50 20.81 1.25
CA LEU A 127 13.22 22.04 1.51
C LEU A 127 14.42 21.80 2.44
N PRO A 128 15.57 22.40 2.18
CA PRO A 128 16.80 22.16 2.94
C PRO A 128 16.77 22.70 4.38
N ASN A 129 15.87 23.64 4.68
CA ASN A 129 15.74 24.28 5.99
C ASN A 129 14.37 24.94 6.16
N ASN A 130 14.11 25.49 7.35
CA ASN A 130 12.86 26.10 7.75
C ASN A 130 12.79 27.64 7.58
N ARG A 131 13.58 28.22 6.66
CA ARG A 131 13.49 29.67 6.42
C ARG A 131 12.08 30.06 5.98
N PRO A 132 11.48 31.10 6.61
CA PRO A 132 10.09 31.48 6.31
C PRO A 132 9.87 31.91 4.85
N ASP A 133 10.85 32.55 4.23
CA ASP A 133 10.79 32.94 2.82
C ASP A 133 10.71 31.74 1.89
N LEU A 134 11.51 30.69 2.16
CA LEU A 134 11.51 29.46 1.39
C LEU A 134 10.21 28.67 1.55
N ILE A 135 9.68 28.59 2.77
CA ILE A 135 8.38 27.96 3.05
C ILE A 135 7.25 28.70 2.30
N LYS A 136 7.24 30.03 2.39
CA LYS A 136 6.26 30.86 1.66
C LYS A 136 6.37 30.68 0.14
N GLN A 137 7.58 30.60 -0.39
CA GLN A 137 7.81 30.33 -1.81
C GLN A 137 7.28 28.96 -2.22
N ALA A 138 7.52 27.93 -1.41
CA ALA A 138 6.99 26.58 -1.65
C ALA A 138 5.45 26.55 -1.64
N LEU A 139 4.80 27.18 -0.66
CA LEU A 139 3.34 27.29 -0.62
C LEU A 139 2.79 28.09 -1.81
N SER A 140 3.44 29.20 -2.17
CA SER A 140 3.08 30.01 -3.34
C SER A 140 3.15 29.19 -4.63
N TRP A 141 4.21 28.42 -4.84
CA TRP A 141 4.32 27.54 -6.01
C TRP A 141 3.19 26.50 -6.05
N LEU A 142 2.91 25.84 -4.93
CA LEU A 142 1.80 24.88 -4.85
C LEU A 142 0.45 25.53 -5.14
N ALA A 143 0.23 26.77 -4.69
CA ALA A 143 -1.02 27.48 -4.93
C ALA A 143 -1.17 27.93 -6.38
N THR A 144 -0.13 28.52 -6.97
CA THR A 144 -0.22 29.18 -8.29
C THR A 144 0.07 28.25 -9.48
N SER A 145 0.83 27.18 -9.26
CA SER A 145 1.19 26.25 -10.33
C SER A 145 0.44 24.92 -10.28
N VAL A 146 -0.16 24.57 -9.11
CA VAL A 146 -0.82 23.28 -8.90
C VAL A 146 -2.29 23.43 -8.51
N ALA A 147 -2.59 24.17 -7.45
CA ALA A 147 -3.95 24.17 -6.86
C ALA A 147 -4.89 25.20 -7.51
N GLY A 148 -4.38 26.33 -7.98
CA GLY A 148 -5.13 27.41 -8.62
C GLY A 148 -4.45 27.90 -9.91
N ALA A 149 -3.93 26.96 -10.71
CA ALA A 149 -3.17 27.29 -11.92
C ALA A 149 -4.07 27.82 -13.05
N GLU A 150 -3.59 28.85 -13.73
CA GLU A 150 -4.14 29.37 -14.97
C GLU A 150 -3.17 29.03 -16.13
N TYR A 151 -3.36 27.85 -16.71
CA TYR A 151 -2.47 27.37 -17.76
C TYR A 151 -2.66 28.12 -19.09
N THR A 152 -1.57 28.38 -19.78
CA THR A 152 -1.50 29.09 -21.07
C THR A 152 -1.12 28.12 -22.19
N GLU A 153 -1.25 28.59 -23.46
CA GLU A 153 -0.78 27.85 -24.64
C GLU A 153 0.71 27.53 -24.56
N THR A 154 1.52 28.43 -24.00
CA THR A 154 2.94 28.19 -23.77
C THR A 154 3.16 27.06 -22.77
N THR A 155 2.41 27.04 -21.67
CA THR A 155 2.49 25.98 -20.65
C THR A 155 2.06 24.65 -21.25
N LEU A 156 0.98 24.63 -22.03
CA LEU A 156 0.50 23.42 -22.72
C LEU A 156 1.55 22.90 -23.69
N HIS A 157 2.12 23.78 -24.54
CA HIS A 157 3.19 23.40 -25.47
C HIS A 157 4.39 22.80 -24.76
N ASN A 158 4.86 23.42 -23.68
CA ASN A 158 5.96 22.91 -22.85
C ASN A 158 5.61 21.54 -22.23
N GLY A 159 4.42 21.36 -21.71
CA GLY A 159 3.97 20.09 -21.16
C GLY A 159 3.93 18.96 -22.20
N LEU A 160 3.48 19.25 -23.41
CA LEU A 160 3.40 18.27 -24.50
C LEU A 160 4.79 17.90 -25.07
N THR A 161 5.68 18.87 -25.21
CA THR A 161 6.98 18.71 -25.91
C THR A 161 8.13 18.32 -24.98
N ALA A 162 8.02 18.64 -23.67
CA ALA A 162 9.10 18.36 -22.72
C ALA A 162 9.38 16.85 -22.61
N GLN A 163 10.67 16.52 -22.80
CA GLN A 163 11.18 15.15 -22.60
C GLN A 163 11.86 15.05 -21.24
N ASN A 164 11.91 13.82 -20.70
CA ASN A 164 12.57 13.53 -19.42
C ASN A 164 12.05 14.35 -18.22
N VAL A 165 10.77 14.68 -18.24
CA VAL A 165 10.13 15.37 -17.11
C VAL A 165 10.03 14.40 -15.94
N PRO A 166 10.43 14.80 -14.73
CA PRO A 166 10.45 13.92 -13.57
C PRO A 166 9.04 13.72 -12.98
N VAL A 167 8.08 13.29 -13.79
CA VAL A 167 6.75 12.85 -13.38
C VAL A 167 6.74 11.33 -13.40
N ALA A 168 6.60 10.73 -12.23
CA ALA A 168 6.46 9.28 -12.10
C ALA A 168 5.00 8.86 -12.18
N THR A 169 4.78 7.60 -12.50
CA THR A 169 3.45 6.98 -12.53
C THR A 169 3.43 5.73 -11.67
N LEU A 170 2.28 5.39 -11.11
CA LEU A 170 2.07 4.13 -10.42
C LEU A 170 1.00 3.31 -11.16
N PRO A 171 1.34 2.08 -11.52
CA PRO A 171 2.57 1.35 -11.21
C PRO A 171 3.78 1.84 -12.00
N LEU A 172 4.97 1.61 -11.47
CA LEU A 172 6.23 1.95 -12.16
C LEU A 172 6.43 1.19 -13.48
N ASN A 173 5.87 -0.01 -13.57
CA ASN A 173 5.88 -0.84 -14.77
C ASN A 173 4.45 -1.33 -15.11
N ALA A 174 3.76 -0.58 -15.95
CA ALA A 174 2.41 -0.92 -16.40
C ALA A 174 2.38 -2.20 -17.29
N ASN A 175 3.51 -2.63 -17.83
CA ASN A 175 3.63 -3.83 -18.66
C ASN A 175 3.97 -5.10 -17.86
N ASP A 176 4.16 -4.99 -16.56
CA ASP A 176 4.37 -6.16 -15.69
C ASP A 176 3.22 -7.16 -15.85
N PRO A 177 3.49 -8.45 -16.17
CA PRO A 177 2.46 -9.45 -16.42
C PRO A 177 1.53 -9.68 -15.21
N VAL A 178 2.06 -9.61 -14.00
CA VAL A 178 1.26 -9.76 -12.76
C VAL A 178 0.34 -8.56 -12.59
N TRP A 179 0.87 -7.35 -12.83
CA TRP A 179 0.06 -6.14 -12.80
C TRP A 179 -1.07 -6.18 -13.83
N ARG A 180 -0.76 -6.59 -15.06
CA ARG A 180 -1.78 -6.76 -16.11
C ARG A 180 -2.84 -7.81 -15.76
N ALA A 181 -2.46 -8.89 -15.10
CA ALA A 181 -3.42 -9.88 -14.60
C ALA A 181 -4.36 -9.29 -13.54
N ARG A 182 -3.85 -8.42 -12.65
CA ARG A 182 -4.66 -7.70 -11.66
C ARG A 182 -5.57 -6.64 -12.27
N LEU A 183 -5.13 -5.98 -13.33
CA LEU A 183 -5.97 -5.00 -14.05
C LEU A 183 -7.16 -5.64 -14.73
N LYS A 184 -7.03 -6.89 -15.18
CA LYS A 184 -8.09 -7.60 -15.87
C LYS A 184 -9.32 -7.78 -14.95
N GLY A 185 -10.42 -7.13 -15.31
CA GLY A 185 -11.66 -7.12 -14.51
C GLY A 185 -11.66 -6.12 -13.33
N SER A 186 -10.64 -5.28 -13.21
CA SER A 186 -10.59 -4.19 -12.23
C SER A 186 -11.31 -2.93 -12.73
N THR A 187 -11.65 -2.01 -11.83
CA THR A 187 -12.19 -0.68 -12.18
C THR A 187 -11.18 0.19 -12.92
N MET A 188 -9.90 -0.16 -12.88
CA MET A 188 -8.78 0.61 -13.43
C MET A 188 -8.39 0.19 -14.85
N MET A 189 -9.02 -0.86 -15.38
CA MET A 189 -8.71 -1.35 -16.72
C MET A 189 -8.99 -0.29 -17.78
N GLY A 190 -8.00 0.05 -18.60
CA GLY A 190 -8.09 1.08 -19.65
C GLY A 190 -7.84 2.52 -19.18
N TYR A 191 -7.32 2.71 -17.95
CA TYR A 191 -7.00 4.01 -17.35
C TYR A 191 -5.52 4.10 -16.96
N ASP A 192 -4.60 3.86 -17.88
CA ASP A 192 -3.16 3.92 -17.60
C ASP A 192 -2.74 5.34 -17.16
N PRO A 193 -2.21 5.54 -15.94
CA PRO A 193 -1.74 6.85 -15.47
C PRO A 193 -0.58 7.44 -16.26
N GLY A 194 0.17 6.61 -17.00
CA GLY A 194 1.27 7.04 -17.87
C GLY A 194 0.86 7.29 -19.32
N GLN A 195 -0.43 7.16 -19.63
CA GLN A 195 -0.92 7.41 -20.98
C GLN A 195 -0.66 8.86 -21.39
N LYS A 196 -0.15 9.04 -22.60
CA LYS A 196 -0.02 10.38 -23.21
C LYS A 196 -1.29 10.73 -23.97
N PRO A 197 -1.67 12.02 -24.06
CA PRO A 197 -2.79 12.43 -24.89
C PRO A 197 -2.57 12.02 -26.36
N ASN A 198 -3.65 11.60 -27.00
CA ASN A 198 -3.66 11.25 -28.42
C ASN A 198 -4.25 12.40 -29.25
N GLY A 199 -3.58 12.73 -30.37
CA GLY A 199 -4.05 13.76 -31.28
C GLY A 199 -3.81 15.20 -30.79
N THR A 200 -4.59 16.15 -31.33
CA THR A 200 -4.48 17.58 -30.97
C THR A 200 -5.16 17.83 -29.63
N VAL A 201 -4.44 18.43 -28.71
CA VAL A 201 -4.93 18.83 -27.39
C VAL A 201 -5.23 20.32 -27.40
N ALA A 202 -6.47 20.70 -27.07
CA ALA A 202 -6.87 22.09 -26.94
C ALA A 202 -6.73 22.55 -25.48
N LEU A 203 -6.19 23.74 -25.27
CA LEU A 203 -6.01 24.35 -23.94
C LEU A 203 -7.33 24.40 -23.15
N ASP A 204 -8.42 24.82 -23.79
CA ASP A 204 -9.75 24.93 -23.17
C ASP A 204 -10.24 23.58 -22.62
N SER A 205 -9.95 22.47 -23.32
CA SER A 205 -10.31 21.14 -22.86
C SER A 205 -9.52 20.72 -21.63
N VAL A 206 -8.21 21.03 -21.60
CA VAL A 206 -7.34 20.75 -20.45
C VAL A 206 -7.75 21.62 -19.26
N ASN A 207 -8.00 22.91 -19.46
CA ASN A 207 -8.45 23.82 -18.43
C ASN A 207 -9.83 23.41 -17.85
N SER A 208 -10.76 22.98 -18.71
CA SER A 208 -12.07 22.46 -18.27
C SER A 208 -11.93 21.22 -17.40
N PHE A 209 -11.06 20.28 -17.79
CA PHE A 209 -10.74 19.10 -16.99
C PHE A 209 -10.09 19.49 -15.66
N TYR A 210 -9.10 20.38 -15.71
CA TYR A 210 -8.41 20.88 -14.52
C TYR A 210 -9.38 21.53 -13.52
N GLN A 211 -10.18 22.50 -13.94
CA GLN A 211 -11.16 23.20 -13.09
C GLN A 211 -12.19 22.26 -12.47
N LYS A 212 -12.57 21.21 -13.19
CA LYS A 212 -13.54 20.21 -12.69
C LYS A 212 -12.96 19.33 -11.60
N TRP A 213 -11.68 18.92 -11.72
CA TRP A 213 -11.11 17.86 -10.91
C TRP A 213 -10.10 18.32 -9.87
N TYR A 214 -9.43 19.46 -10.08
CA TYR A 214 -8.42 20.02 -9.17
C TYR A 214 -9.05 21.09 -8.26
N THR A 215 -10.01 20.68 -7.43
CA THR A 215 -10.74 21.57 -6.52
C THR A 215 -10.19 21.47 -5.10
N PRO A 216 -10.21 22.55 -4.30
CA PRO A 216 -9.60 22.59 -2.97
C PRO A 216 -10.16 21.53 -2.00
N ASP A 217 -11.43 21.16 -2.12
CA ASP A 217 -12.09 20.19 -1.24
C ASP A 217 -11.58 18.73 -1.38
N VAL A 218 -10.76 18.47 -2.40
CA VAL A 218 -10.12 17.17 -2.62
C VAL A 218 -8.60 17.21 -2.47
N MET A 219 -8.08 18.32 -1.98
CA MET A 219 -6.65 18.55 -1.74
C MET A 219 -6.30 18.43 -0.27
N THR A 220 -5.20 17.79 0.03
CA THR A 220 -4.61 17.73 1.37
C THR A 220 -3.12 17.99 1.29
N LEU A 221 -2.66 19.02 1.98
CA LEU A 221 -1.25 19.32 2.14
C LEU A 221 -0.70 18.65 3.39
N TYR A 222 0.28 17.77 3.22
CA TYR A 222 1.03 17.16 4.31
C TYR A 222 2.37 17.87 4.45
N VAL A 223 2.75 18.19 5.69
CA VAL A 223 4.05 18.78 6.01
C VAL A 223 4.67 18.03 7.17
N ALA A 224 5.94 17.67 7.05
CA ALA A 224 6.72 17.10 8.15
C ALA A 224 8.08 17.79 8.23
N GLY A 225 8.44 18.27 9.42
CA GLY A 225 9.73 18.93 9.62
C GLY A 225 9.78 19.82 10.84
N HIS A 226 10.95 20.42 11.07
CA HIS A 226 11.16 21.40 12.12
C HIS A 226 10.62 22.77 11.66
N VAL A 227 9.33 22.99 11.77
CA VAL A 227 8.64 24.22 11.39
C VAL A 227 7.82 24.77 12.56
N ASP A 228 7.59 26.08 12.60
CA ASP A 228 6.62 26.70 13.50
C ASP A 228 5.20 26.42 13.00
N SER A 229 4.39 25.73 13.80
CA SER A 229 3.04 25.31 13.39
C SER A 229 2.07 26.46 13.20
N ARG A 230 2.18 27.51 14.02
CA ARG A 230 1.31 28.68 13.91
C ARG A 230 1.64 29.44 12.63
N MET A 231 2.92 29.77 12.44
CA MET A 231 3.37 30.45 11.23
C MET A 231 2.96 29.69 9.96
N LEU A 232 3.09 28.35 9.98
CA LEU A 232 2.75 27.51 8.83
C LEU A 232 1.24 27.49 8.59
N SER A 233 0.41 27.30 9.64
CA SER A 233 -1.05 27.29 9.49
C SER A 233 -1.60 28.64 9.01
N ASP A 234 -1.06 29.76 9.52
CA ASP A 234 -1.39 31.10 9.05
C ASP A 234 -1.01 31.30 7.57
N SER A 235 0.19 30.84 7.20
CA SER A 235 0.67 30.93 5.81
C SER A 235 -0.17 30.05 4.86
N ILE A 236 -0.58 28.84 5.28
CA ILE A 236 -1.50 27.99 4.51
C ILE A 236 -2.85 28.68 4.34
N SER A 237 -3.41 29.25 5.41
CA SER A 237 -4.69 29.98 5.34
C SER A 237 -4.61 31.16 4.38
N GLN A 238 -3.56 31.97 4.48
CA GLN A 238 -3.35 33.12 3.57
C GLN A 238 -3.20 32.71 2.11
N THR A 239 -2.55 31.57 1.87
CA THR A 239 -2.20 31.14 0.50
C THR A 239 -3.34 30.40 -0.20
N PHE A 240 -4.09 29.55 0.52
CA PHE A 240 -5.05 28.62 -0.09
C PHE A 240 -6.52 28.97 0.15
N SER A 241 -6.85 29.94 1.01
CA SER A 241 -8.25 30.28 1.30
C SER A 241 -9.01 30.91 0.12
N SER A 242 -8.29 31.55 -0.79
CA SER A 242 -8.85 32.16 -2.00
C SER A 242 -9.13 31.19 -3.14
N LEU A 243 -8.70 29.94 -3.01
CA LEU A 243 -8.98 28.93 -4.02
C LEU A 243 -10.48 28.64 -4.08
N GLU A 244 -11.00 28.62 -5.29
CA GLU A 244 -12.42 28.40 -5.58
C GLU A 244 -12.67 27.02 -6.16
N GLY A 245 -13.94 26.63 -6.18
CA GLY A 245 -14.39 25.38 -6.75
C GLY A 245 -14.69 24.31 -5.69
N LYS A 246 -15.59 23.42 -6.06
CA LYS A 246 -15.97 22.24 -5.29
C LYS A 246 -16.25 21.10 -6.26
N ARG A 247 -15.77 19.93 -5.93
CA ARG A 247 -16.05 18.74 -6.75
C ARG A 247 -17.54 18.42 -6.73
N SER A 248 -18.14 18.38 -7.91
CA SER A 248 -19.58 18.10 -8.09
C SER A 248 -19.85 16.64 -8.44
N GLU A 249 -18.87 15.94 -8.98
CA GLU A 249 -19.03 14.54 -9.41
C GLU A 249 -18.17 13.60 -8.55
N PRO A 250 -18.70 12.42 -8.17
CA PRO A 250 -17.89 11.41 -7.52
C PRO A 250 -16.84 10.83 -8.47
N VAL A 251 -15.72 10.38 -7.93
CA VAL A 251 -14.69 9.65 -8.66
C VAL A 251 -14.92 8.17 -8.49
N SER A 252 -14.68 7.40 -9.55
CA SER A 252 -14.66 5.93 -9.48
C SER A 252 -13.59 5.49 -8.48
N VAL A 253 -13.92 4.50 -7.66
CA VAL A 253 -12.98 3.95 -6.68
C VAL A 253 -12.02 3.02 -7.40
N ALA A 254 -10.72 3.22 -7.17
CA ALA A 254 -9.69 2.34 -7.67
C ALA A 254 -9.71 1.01 -6.89
N VAL A 255 -10.09 -0.07 -7.55
CA VAL A 255 -10.13 -1.41 -6.97
C VAL A 255 -9.43 -2.39 -7.91
N LEU A 256 -8.34 -3.01 -7.45
CA LEU A 256 -7.69 -4.09 -8.16
C LEU A 256 -8.50 -5.38 -8.09
N SER A 257 -8.40 -6.20 -9.11
CA SER A 257 -8.81 -7.60 -9.02
C SER A 257 -7.71 -8.43 -8.35
N ALA A 258 -8.09 -9.47 -7.61
CA ALA A 258 -7.13 -10.45 -7.13
C ALA A 258 -6.54 -11.22 -8.32
N VAL A 259 -5.25 -11.52 -8.27
CA VAL A 259 -4.67 -12.51 -9.21
C VAL A 259 -5.29 -13.86 -8.86
N LYS A 260 -6.01 -14.42 -9.81
CA LYS A 260 -6.58 -15.77 -9.64
C LYS A 260 -5.44 -16.79 -9.60
N PRO A 261 -5.63 -17.93 -8.92
CA PRO A 261 -4.69 -19.04 -9.00
C PRO A 261 -4.45 -19.43 -10.46
N GLN A 262 -3.25 -19.21 -10.93
CA GLN A 262 -2.80 -19.46 -12.31
C GLN A 262 -1.28 -19.55 -12.37
N SER A 263 -0.75 -19.94 -13.50
CA SER A 263 0.67 -19.94 -13.80
C SER A 263 0.99 -18.88 -14.84
N ILE A 264 2.08 -18.17 -14.64
CA ILE A 264 2.60 -17.12 -15.53
C ILE A 264 4.10 -17.35 -15.73
N ASP A 265 4.52 -17.60 -16.97
CA ASP A 265 5.94 -17.61 -17.33
C ASP A 265 6.37 -16.27 -17.89
N ILE A 266 7.51 -15.76 -17.41
CA ILE A 266 8.12 -14.50 -17.83
C ILE A 266 9.53 -14.79 -18.31
N LEU A 267 9.80 -14.49 -19.59
CA LEU A 267 11.14 -14.61 -20.15
C LEU A 267 11.84 -13.26 -20.14
N GLN A 268 13.00 -13.20 -19.51
CA GLN A 268 13.78 -11.98 -19.31
C GLN A 268 15.14 -12.07 -20.00
N GLU A 269 15.66 -10.95 -20.45
CA GLU A 269 17.04 -10.89 -20.96
C GLU A 269 18.08 -10.82 -19.83
N GLN A 270 17.67 -10.30 -18.69
CA GLN A 270 18.44 -10.23 -17.44
C GLN A 270 17.47 -10.20 -16.24
N PRO A 271 17.88 -10.68 -15.03
CA PRO A 271 19.17 -11.28 -14.67
C PRO A 271 19.29 -12.74 -15.14
N ALA A 272 20.49 -13.31 -15.03
CA ALA A 272 20.79 -14.72 -15.39
C ALA A 272 20.33 -15.74 -14.32
N GLN A 273 19.29 -15.43 -13.56
CA GLN A 273 18.73 -16.24 -12.47
C GLN A 273 17.23 -16.42 -12.65
N ASP A 274 16.72 -17.56 -12.17
CA ASP A 274 15.31 -17.81 -12.07
C ASP A 274 14.75 -17.16 -10.80
N THR A 275 13.53 -16.65 -10.90
CA THR A 275 12.76 -16.18 -9.74
C THR A 275 11.38 -16.83 -9.76
N LEU A 276 11.11 -17.66 -8.77
CA LEU A 276 9.79 -18.19 -8.48
C LEU A 276 9.07 -17.28 -7.52
N SER A 277 7.83 -16.88 -7.86
CA SER A 277 6.96 -16.08 -7.00
C SER A 277 5.64 -16.79 -6.76
N LEU A 278 5.26 -16.92 -5.49
CA LEU A 278 3.94 -17.36 -5.06
C LEU A 278 3.18 -16.11 -4.56
N ILE A 279 2.01 -15.86 -5.12
CA ILE A 279 1.25 -14.62 -4.88
C ILE A 279 -0.11 -14.95 -4.28
N TRP A 280 -0.43 -14.31 -3.17
CA TRP A 280 -1.75 -14.33 -2.54
C TRP A 280 -2.32 -12.93 -2.48
N ASP A 281 -3.45 -12.71 -3.12
CA ASP A 281 -4.19 -11.46 -3.09
C ASP A 281 -5.50 -11.66 -2.33
N ILE A 282 -5.74 -10.82 -1.33
CA ILE A 282 -6.97 -10.80 -0.55
C ILE A 282 -7.57 -9.40 -0.52
N ASP A 283 -8.86 -9.29 -0.21
CA ASP A 283 -9.49 -8.00 0.01
C ASP A 283 -8.91 -7.31 1.24
N TRP A 284 -8.61 -6.03 1.08
CA TRP A 284 -8.13 -5.22 2.18
C TRP A 284 -9.28 -4.69 3.02
N LEU A 285 -9.18 -4.84 4.33
CA LEU A 285 -10.08 -4.23 5.30
C LEU A 285 -9.37 -3.04 5.95
N PRO A 286 -9.91 -1.81 5.85
CA PRO A 286 -9.36 -0.65 6.51
C PRO A 286 -9.21 -0.86 8.02
N ILE A 287 -8.05 -0.48 8.58
CA ILE A 287 -7.73 -0.67 10.01
C ILE A 287 -8.20 0.56 10.80
N LYS A 288 -9.37 0.46 11.41
CA LYS A 288 -10.01 1.55 12.18
C LYS A 288 -10.22 1.21 13.65
N ASP A 289 -10.12 -0.05 14.03
CA ASP A 289 -10.28 -0.54 15.38
C ASP A 289 -9.23 -1.59 15.74
N SER A 290 -9.11 -1.86 17.03
CA SER A 290 -8.10 -2.77 17.57
C SER A 290 -8.29 -4.22 17.08
N ASN A 291 -9.51 -4.70 16.86
CA ASN A 291 -9.73 -6.09 16.45
C ASN A 291 -9.21 -6.33 15.02
N VAL A 292 -9.42 -5.38 14.11
CA VAL A 292 -8.88 -5.45 12.75
C VAL A 292 -7.35 -5.37 12.80
N LEU A 293 -6.78 -4.48 13.64
CA LEU A 293 -5.36 -4.36 13.81
C LEU A 293 -4.72 -5.66 14.35
N LEU A 294 -5.32 -6.27 15.37
CA LEU A 294 -4.81 -7.51 15.97
C LEU A 294 -4.85 -8.67 14.97
N ARG A 295 -5.94 -8.78 14.16
CA ARG A 295 -6.01 -9.78 13.09
C ARG A 295 -4.93 -9.57 12.03
N TYR A 296 -4.68 -8.32 11.65
CA TYR A 296 -3.60 -7.99 10.74
C TYR A 296 -2.23 -8.44 11.31
N TRP A 297 -1.95 -8.12 12.57
CA TRP A 297 -0.72 -8.53 13.24
C TRP A 297 -0.58 -10.06 13.39
N SER A 298 -1.68 -10.77 13.61
CA SER A 298 -1.66 -12.25 13.67
C SER A 298 -1.28 -12.84 12.32
N SER A 299 -1.88 -12.34 11.24
CA SER A 299 -1.54 -12.78 9.88
C SER A 299 -0.12 -12.41 9.50
N ASP A 300 0.37 -11.23 9.93
CA ASP A 300 1.74 -10.80 9.70
C ASP A 300 2.76 -11.68 10.41
N LEU A 301 2.50 -12.01 11.68
CA LEU A 301 3.35 -12.89 12.47
C LEU A 301 3.42 -14.31 11.86
N ALA A 302 2.29 -14.84 11.39
CA ALA A 302 2.23 -16.14 10.74
C ALA A 302 2.99 -16.15 9.39
N ARG A 303 2.86 -15.11 8.57
CA ARG A 303 3.62 -14.95 7.33
C ARG A 303 5.12 -14.89 7.58
N GLU A 304 5.53 -14.14 8.60
CA GLU A 304 6.94 -14.08 8.99
C GLU A 304 7.45 -15.45 9.46
N ALA A 305 6.66 -16.20 10.22
CA ALA A 305 7.01 -17.54 10.67
C ALA A 305 7.22 -18.50 9.49
N VAL A 306 6.31 -18.51 8.51
CA VAL A 306 6.43 -19.29 7.27
C VAL A 306 7.70 -18.91 6.51
N TYR A 307 7.96 -17.61 6.35
CA TYR A 307 9.14 -17.12 5.66
C TYR A 307 10.45 -17.53 6.35
N ARG A 308 10.53 -17.41 7.68
CA ARG A 308 11.72 -17.82 8.46
C ARG A 308 11.96 -19.34 8.43
N SER A 309 10.88 -20.14 8.43
CA SER A 309 11.00 -21.59 8.24
C SER A 309 11.65 -21.92 6.90
N LEU A 310 11.21 -21.26 5.82
CA LEU A 310 11.83 -21.42 4.50
C LEU A 310 13.29 -20.97 4.48
N GLN A 311 13.63 -19.84 5.09
CA GLN A 311 15.03 -19.41 5.21
C GLN A 311 15.90 -20.46 5.92
N LYS A 312 15.38 -21.02 7.02
CA LYS A 312 16.08 -22.09 7.77
C LYS A 312 16.30 -23.33 6.89
N ALA A 313 15.27 -23.75 6.15
CA ALA A 313 15.35 -24.90 5.24
C ALA A 313 16.38 -24.67 4.11
N PHE A 314 16.44 -23.49 3.53
CA PHE A 314 17.45 -23.15 2.52
C PHE A 314 18.86 -23.14 3.09
N ASN A 315 19.08 -22.51 4.24
CA ASN A 315 20.39 -22.42 4.89
C ASN A 315 20.97 -23.79 5.29
N GLN A 316 20.13 -24.83 5.39
CA GLN A 316 20.58 -26.21 5.64
C GLN A 316 21.12 -26.92 4.38
N LYS A 317 20.72 -26.48 3.18
CA LYS A 317 21.00 -27.19 1.93
C LYS A 317 21.85 -26.38 0.94
N PHE A 318 21.87 -25.07 1.07
CA PHE A 318 22.58 -24.17 0.17
C PHE A 318 23.54 -23.26 0.94
N ASN A 319 24.61 -22.83 0.29
CA ASN A 319 25.48 -21.81 0.84
C ASN A 319 24.79 -20.44 0.85
N GLN A 320 25.29 -19.57 1.71
CA GLN A 320 24.76 -18.22 1.84
C GLN A 320 24.80 -17.47 0.48
N GLY A 321 23.66 -16.91 0.08
CA GLY A 321 23.51 -16.15 -1.17
C GLY A 321 23.27 -17.00 -2.44
N GLU A 322 23.33 -18.34 -2.38
CA GLU A 322 22.96 -19.18 -3.52
C GLU A 322 21.46 -19.23 -3.80
N VAL A 323 20.67 -19.11 -2.75
CA VAL A 323 19.20 -18.99 -2.81
C VAL A 323 18.79 -17.76 -2.00
N VAL A 324 18.04 -16.88 -2.63
CA VAL A 324 17.60 -15.61 -2.01
C VAL A 324 16.08 -15.62 -1.88
N PRO A 325 15.55 -15.95 -0.69
CA PRO A 325 14.14 -15.82 -0.42
C PRO A 325 13.76 -14.34 -0.14
N GLY A 326 12.54 -13.95 -0.51
CA GLY A 326 11.95 -12.65 -0.21
C GLY A 326 10.48 -12.79 0.16
N LEU A 327 10.01 -11.93 1.04
CA LEU A 327 8.59 -11.79 1.36
C LEU A 327 8.22 -10.31 1.26
N ASP A 328 7.32 -9.98 0.35
CA ASP A 328 6.81 -8.63 0.16
C ASP A 328 5.29 -8.63 0.31
N CYS A 329 4.81 -7.93 1.33
CA CYS A 329 3.39 -7.74 1.57
C CYS A 329 3.06 -6.26 1.49
N ARG A 330 2.15 -5.90 0.60
CA ARG A 330 1.74 -4.51 0.39
C ARG A 330 0.23 -4.39 0.22
N VAL A 331 -0.28 -3.22 0.56
CA VAL A 331 -1.68 -2.86 0.34
C VAL A 331 -1.74 -1.79 -0.73
N GLN A 332 -2.58 -2.04 -1.73
CA GLN A 332 -2.74 -1.11 -2.85
C GLN A 332 -4.12 -1.29 -3.48
N TYR A 333 -4.82 -0.19 -3.73
CA TYR A 333 -6.14 -0.19 -4.39
C TYR A 333 -7.10 -1.26 -3.82
N GLN A 334 -7.29 -1.24 -2.51
CA GLN A 334 -8.18 -2.12 -1.75
C GLN A 334 -7.84 -3.62 -1.83
N LYS A 335 -6.63 -3.97 -2.22
CA LYS A 335 -6.09 -5.33 -2.14
C LYS A 335 -4.87 -5.38 -1.25
N ALA A 336 -4.81 -6.40 -0.40
CA ALA A 336 -3.60 -6.81 0.28
C ALA A 336 -2.98 -7.94 -0.52
N SER A 337 -1.75 -7.74 -0.96
CA SER A 337 -0.98 -8.70 -1.75
C SER A 337 0.25 -9.12 -1.01
N CYS A 338 0.44 -10.42 -0.82
CA CYS A 338 1.68 -10.99 -0.30
C CYS A 338 2.33 -11.87 -1.35
N THR A 339 3.59 -11.61 -1.63
CA THR A 339 4.40 -12.36 -2.58
C THR A 339 5.59 -12.97 -1.86
N LEU A 340 5.66 -14.28 -1.88
CA LEU A 340 6.85 -15.04 -1.51
C LEU A 340 7.67 -15.24 -2.77
N THR A 341 8.91 -14.74 -2.79
CA THR A 341 9.84 -14.91 -3.91
C THR A 341 11.00 -15.79 -3.51
N VAL A 342 11.53 -16.58 -4.44
CA VAL A 342 12.79 -17.28 -4.28
C VAL A 342 13.59 -17.15 -5.56
N THR A 343 14.80 -16.60 -5.46
CA THR A 343 15.69 -16.41 -6.59
C THR A 343 16.88 -17.34 -6.45
N ALA A 344 17.22 -18.05 -7.51
CA ALA A 344 18.35 -18.99 -7.57
C ALA A 344 18.86 -19.15 -9.02
N ALA A 345 20.04 -19.75 -9.17
CA ALA A 345 20.53 -20.17 -10.48
C ALA A 345 19.58 -21.19 -11.12
N PRO A 346 19.38 -21.17 -12.46
CA PRO A 346 18.44 -22.07 -13.16
C PRO A 346 18.61 -23.55 -12.80
N GLU A 347 19.86 -24.01 -12.65
CA GLU A 347 20.18 -25.41 -12.32
C GLU A 347 19.77 -25.82 -10.90
N LYS A 348 19.54 -24.84 -10.01
CA LYS A 348 19.14 -25.08 -8.62
C LYS A 348 17.63 -24.94 -8.43
N MET A 349 16.92 -24.32 -9.36
CA MET A 349 15.51 -23.94 -9.18
C MET A 349 14.60 -25.16 -8.96
N GLU A 350 14.87 -26.32 -9.55
CA GLU A 350 14.09 -27.53 -9.29
C GLU A 350 14.21 -27.97 -7.82
N ALA A 351 15.43 -28.04 -7.30
CA ALA A 351 15.67 -28.38 -5.89
C ALA A 351 15.09 -27.35 -4.92
N VAL A 352 15.16 -26.06 -5.29
CA VAL A 352 14.56 -24.96 -4.55
C VAL A 352 13.04 -25.12 -4.48
N THR A 353 12.41 -25.41 -5.62
CA THR A 353 10.96 -25.66 -5.72
C THR A 353 10.52 -26.82 -4.82
N ASP A 354 11.30 -27.89 -4.77
CA ASP A 354 11.04 -29.05 -3.92
C ASP A 354 11.09 -28.71 -2.42
N ILE A 355 12.06 -27.89 -2.03
CA ILE A 355 12.18 -27.43 -0.64
C ILE A 355 10.99 -26.54 -0.28
N VAL A 356 10.64 -25.57 -1.13
CA VAL A 356 9.48 -24.71 -0.85
C VAL A 356 8.21 -25.55 -0.69
N ALA A 357 7.93 -26.45 -1.62
CA ALA A 357 6.74 -27.29 -1.57
C ALA A 357 6.70 -28.17 -0.31
N SER A 358 7.82 -28.84 0.01
CA SER A 358 7.90 -29.72 1.17
C SER A 358 7.83 -28.96 2.49
N GLU A 359 8.47 -27.79 2.61
CA GLU A 359 8.45 -26.99 3.82
C GLU A 359 7.06 -26.40 4.07
N LEU A 360 6.40 -25.83 3.05
CA LEU A 360 5.03 -25.34 3.19
C LEU A 360 4.05 -26.46 3.56
N ALA A 361 4.23 -27.65 3.00
CA ALA A 361 3.43 -28.82 3.37
C ALA A 361 3.69 -29.26 4.82
N SER A 362 4.96 -29.27 5.24
CA SER A 362 5.33 -29.56 6.64
C SER A 362 4.70 -28.58 7.60
N ILE A 363 4.75 -27.28 7.30
CA ILE A 363 4.10 -26.26 8.13
C ILE A 363 2.59 -26.48 8.20
N ASN A 364 1.96 -26.82 7.08
CA ASN A 364 0.52 -27.08 7.04
C ASN A 364 0.12 -28.30 7.88
N GLN A 365 0.94 -29.33 7.92
CA GLN A 365 0.69 -30.58 8.68
C GLN A 365 1.13 -30.47 10.12
N ASN A 366 2.39 -30.11 10.36
CA ASN A 366 3.07 -30.19 11.64
C ASN A 366 3.12 -28.85 12.39
N GLY A 367 2.94 -27.73 11.67
CA GLY A 367 3.09 -26.38 12.21
C GLY A 367 4.54 -25.88 12.19
N ILE A 368 4.72 -24.72 12.77
CA ILE A 368 6.01 -24.02 12.94
C ILE A 368 6.76 -24.64 14.12
N ALA A 369 8.08 -24.75 14.03
CA ALA A 369 8.93 -25.22 15.12
C ALA A 369 8.83 -24.27 16.35
N ALA A 370 8.69 -24.85 17.56
CA ALA A 370 8.53 -24.07 18.80
C ALA A 370 9.71 -23.13 19.04
N GLU A 371 10.95 -23.58 18.80
CA GLU A 371 12.16 -22.77 18.91
C GLU A 371 12.10 -21.50 18.02
N LEU A 372 11.66 -21.68 16.77
CA LEU A 372 11.52 -20.54 15.83
C LEU A 372 10.48 -19.53 16.33
N PHE A 373 9.36 -20.01 16.86
CA PHE A 373 8.32 -19.16 17.43
C PHE A 373 8.84 -18.37 18.63
N ASP A 374 9.54 -19.01 19.55
CA ASP A 374 10.10 -18.36 20.75
C ASP A 374 11.14 -17.29 20.39
N ASP A 375 12.02 -17.59 19.43
CA ASP A 375 13.02 -16.64 18.93
C ASP A 375 12.34 -15.42 18.26
N MET A 376 11.30 -15.64 17.47
CA MET A 376 10.53 -14.57 16.85
C MET A 376 9.86 -13.67 17.90
N LEU A 377 9.21 -14.22 18.89
CA LEU A 377 8.57 -13.42 19.95
C LEU A 377 9.59 -12.61 20.73
N LYS A 378 10.72 -13.23 21.10
CA LYS A 378 11.82 -12.53 21.79
C LYS A 378 12.34 -11.36 20.96
N GLU A 379 12.57 -11.55 19.68
CA GLU A 379 13.00 -10.48 18.77
C GLU A 379 11.97 -9.35 18.68
N LYS A 380 10.67 -9.68 18.55
CA LYS A 380 9.60 -8.68 18.53
C LYS A 380 9.50 -7.88 19.84
N GLN A 381 9.74 -8.51 20.96
CA GLN A 381 9.82 -7.81 22.27
C GLN A 381 11.00 -6.85 22.33
N VAL A 382 12.18 -7.27 21.83
CA VAL A 382 13.35 -6.38 21.72
C VAL A 382 13.08 -5.20 20.80
N GLN A 383 12.49 -5.44 19.61
CA GLN A 383 12.10 -4.37 18.69
C GLN A 383 11.12 -3.39 19.35
N LEU A 384 10.13 -3.90 20.08
CA LEU A 384 9.16 -3.07 20.80
C LEU A 384 9.82 -2.22 21.89
N SER A 385 10.80 -2.77 22.61
CA SER A 385 11.57 -2.01 23.63
C SER A 385 12.36 -0.85 23.04
N GLN A 386 12.71 -0.93 21.75
CA GLN A 386 13.46 0.09 21.02
C GLN A 386 12.56 1.05 20.21
N LEU A 387 11.24 0.91 20.31
CA LEU A 387 10.27 1.63 19.48
C LEU A 387 10.51 3.14 19.46
N PHE A 388 10.62 3.78 20.63
CA PHE A 388 10.78 5.23 20.72
C PHE A 388 12.14 5.71 20.19
N ALA A 389 13.19 4.92 20.42
CA ALA A 389 14.51 5.22 19.87
C ALA A 389 14.56 5.07 18.34
N ALA A 390 13.82 4.10 17.80
CA ALA A 390 13.66 3.93 16.35
C ALA A 390 12.86 5.09 15.77
N TYR A 391 11.71 5.41 16.37
CA TYR A 391 10.87 6.55 15.94
C TYR A 391 11.64 7.87 15.96
N ALA A 392 12.43 8.12 17.03
CA ALA A 392 13.26 9.32 17.13
C ALA A 392 14.32 9.44 16.01
N ARG A 393 14.71 8.34 15.37
CA ARG A 393 15.70 8.32 14.27
C ARG A 393 15.08 8.23 12.88
N THR A 394 13.76 8.03 12.78
CA THR A 394 13.06 7.95 11.50
C THR A 394 13.05 9.32 10.82
N SER A 395 13.52 9.42 9.59
CA SER A 395 13.59 10.68 8.85
C SER A 395 12.21 11.24 8.50
N THR A 396 12.13 12.54 8.25
CA THR A 396 10.88 13.24 7.94
C THR A 396 10.22 12.72 6.68
N ASP A 397 11.00 12.32 5.66
CA ASP A 397 10.45 11.78 4.42
C ASP A 397 9.82 10.38 4.61
N VAL A 398 10.39 9.55 5.47
CA VAL A 398 9.79 8.26 5.85
C VAL A 398 8.50 8.48 6.62
N LEU A 399 8.47 9.40 7.59
CA LEU A 399 7.28 9.70 8.39
C LEU A 399 6.12 10.20 7.53
N ILE A 400 6.38 11.14 6.61
CA ILE A 400 5.34 11.67 5.72
C ILE A 400 4.84 10.62 4.72
N SER A 401 5.75 9.77 4.22
CA SER A 401 5.41 8.67 3.31
C SER A 401 4.53 7.62 4.00
N GLN A 402 4.86 7.23 5.23
CA GLN A 402 4.03 6.35 6.06
C GLN A 402 2.64 6.93 6.26
N ARG A 403 2.54 8.22 6.59
CA ARG A 403 1.25 8.91 6.76
C ARG A 403 0.40 8.88 5.49
N LEU A 404 1.00 9.16 4.34
CA LEU A 404 0.30 9.10 3.04
C LEU A 404 -0.23 7.68 2.74
N ILE A 405 0.61 6.66 2.90
CA ILE A 405 0.24 5.26 2.66
C ILE A 405 -0.90 4.84 3.61
N SER A 406 -0.82 5.19 4.89
CA SER A 406 -1.88 4.88 5.86
C SER A 406 -3.20 5.53 5.46
N GLN A 407 -3.18 6.81 5.10
CA GLN A 407 -4.40 7.53 4.67
C GLN A 407 -5.00 6.95 3.39
N GLN A 408 -4.17 6.57 2.41
CA GLN A 408 -4.63 5.95 1.16
C GLN A 408 -5.28 4.58 1.42
N ASN A 409 -4.77 3.82 2.39
CA ASN A 409 -5.25 2.48 2.72
C ASN A 409 -6.31 2.46 3.83
N GLY A 410 -6.75 3.62 4.31
CA GLY A 410 -7.75 3.73 5.37
C GLY A 410 -7.28 3.17 6.72
N VAL A 411 -5.98 3.28 7.01
CA VAL A 411 -5.39 2.90 8.29
C VAL A 411 -5.34 4.11 9.21
N VAL A 412 -5.78 3.94 10.45
CA VAL A 412 -5.58 4.95 11.48
C VAL A 412 -4.16 4.86 12.01
N ASP A 413 -3.36 5.89 11.74
CA ASP A 413 -2.04 6.02 12.37
C ASP A 413 -2.23 6.36 13.83
N ILE A 414 -1.79 5.49 14.71
CA ILE A 414 -1.90 5.65 16.16
C ILE A 414 -0.60 6.17 16.75
N ALA A 415 -0.71 6.89 17.88
CA ALA A 415 0.46 7.35 18.61
C ALA A 415 1.39 6.18 19.00
N PRO A 416 2.72 6.40 19.04
CA PRO A 416 3.67 5.38 19.45
C PRO A 416 3.35 4.73 20.81
N GLU A 417 2.78 5.47 21.75
CA GLU A 417 2.36 4.98 23.06
C GLU A 417 1.17 4.00 22.97
N GLN A 418 0.18 4.31 22.13
CA GLN A 418 -0.95 3.41 21.91
C GLN A 418 -0.47 2.15 21.16
N TYR A 419 0.40 2.32 20.16
CA TYR A 419 1.02 1.20 19.46
C TYR A 419 1.78 0.29 20.42
N GLN A 420 2.63 0.86 21.30
CA GLN A 420 3.41 0.10 22.28
C GLN A 420 2.49 -0.73 23.18
N ARG A 421 1.47 -0.12 23.76
CA ARG A 421 0.53 -0.78 24.66
C ARG A 421 -0.23 -1.94 23.95
N LEU A 422 -0.78 -1.68 22.80
CA LEU A 422 -1.51 -2.70 22.02
C LEU A 422 -0.59 -3.83 21.57
N ARG A 423 0.62 -3.50 21.09
CA ARG A 423 1.60 -4.48 20.62
C ARG A 423 2.15 -5.34 21.77
N GLN A 424 2.39 -4.75 22.93
CA GLN A 424 2.81 -5.49 24.12
C GLN A 424 1.76 -6.50 24.55
N THR A 425 0.49 -6.10 24.63
CA THR A 425 -0.64 -6.98 24.96
C THR A 425 -0.78 -8.09 23.91
N PHE A 426 -0.68 -7.73 22.64
CA PHE A 426 -0.73 -8.70 21.54
C PHE A 426 0.38 -9.76 21.67
N LEU A 427 1.63 -9.36 21.81
CA LEU A 427 2.76 -10.29 21.89
C LEU A 427 2.67 -11.19 23.14
N ALA A 428 2.18 -10.67 24.26
CA ALA A 428 1.97 -11.46 25.50
C ALA A 428 0.85 -12.50 25.36
N SER A 429 -0.10 -12.29 24.45
CA SER A 429 -1.23 -13.21 24.22
C SER A 429 -0.95 -14.26 23.16
N GLN A 430 0.16 -14.19 22.42
CA GLN A 430 0.44 -15.10 21.33
C GLN A 430 0.86 -16.49 21.83
N SER A 431 0.37 -17.53 21.17
CA SER A 431 0.77 -18.91 21.37
C SER A 431 1.19 -19.55 20.04
N LEU A 432 2.01 -20.59 20.14
CA LEU A 432 2.40 -21.39 18.97
C LEU A 432 1.18 -21.96 18.23
N GLU A 433 0.14 -22.39 18.98
CA GLU A 433 -1.09 -22.90 18.40
C GLU A 433 -1.83 -21.85 17.56
N GLN A 434 -1.95 -20.61 18.06
CA GLN A 434 -2.58 -19.52 17.32
C GLN A 434 -1.83 -19.19 16.03
N VAL A 435 -0.48 -19.11 16.07
CA VAL A 435 0.34 -18.87 14.89
C VAL A 435 0.21 -20.02 13.90
N ASN A 436 0.17 -21.27 14.37
CA ASN A 436 -0.03 -22.44 13.52
C ASN A 436 -1.42 -22.47 12.87
N MET A 437 -2.48 -22.10 13.60
CA MET A 437 -3.82 -21.98 13.00
C MET A 437 -3.83 -20.93 11.88
N GLU A 438 -3.24 -19.78 12.12
CA GLU A 438 -3.20 -18.71 11.13
C GLU A 438 -2.31 -19.07 9.93
N ALA A 439 -1.16 -19.73 10.13
CA ALA A 439 -0.31 -20.23 9.06
C ALA A 439 -1.06 -21.24 8.16
N ARG A 440 -1.79 -22.18 8.76
CA ARG A 440 -2.62 -23.13 8.01
C ARG A 440 -3.72 -22.42 7.24
N ARG A 441 -4.37 -21.41 7.83
CA ARG A 441 -5.39 -20.60 7.15
C ARG A 441 -4.83 -19.89 5.95
N LEU A 442 -3.62 -19.30 6.04
CA LEU A 442 -2.94 -18.65 4.91
C LEU A 442 -2.57 -19.67 3.82
N LEU A 443 -2.02 -20.81 4.21
CA LEU A 443 -1.58 -21.85 3.28
C LEU A 443 -2.74 -22.69 2.70
N SER A 444 -3.95 -22.58 3.22
CA SER A 444 -5.14 -23.23 2.64
C SER A 444 -5.61 -22.56 1.33
N GLN A 445 -5.17 -21.35 1.05
CA GLN A 445 -5.50 -20.61 -0.15
C GLN A 445 -4.50 -20.95 -1.26
N GLU A 446 -5.00 -21.29 -2.45
CA GLU A 446 -4.14 -21.53 -3.61
C GLU A 446 -3.49 -20.21 -4.06
N ALA A 447 -2.17 -20.25 -4.32
CA ALA A 447 -1.41 -19.11 -4.83
C ALA A 447 -1.48 -19.03 -6.36
N ALA A 448 -1.24 -17.84 -6.91
CA ALA A 448 -0.78 -17.71 -8.28
C ALA A 448 0.74 -17.92 -8.34
N PHE A 449 1.22 -18.61 -9.39
CA PHE A 449 2.62 -18.93 -9.61
C PHE A 449 3.17 -18.10 -10.76
N VAL A 450 4.29 -17.43 -10.52
CA VAL A 450 5.01 -16.67 -11.54
C VAL A 450 6.44 -17.16 -11.56
N LEU A 451 6.90 -17.61 -12.73
CA LEU A 451 8.29 -18.02 -12.94
C LEU A 451 8.95 -17.09 -13.95
N ALA A 452 9.89 -16.30 -13.49
CA ALA A 452 10.75 -15.47 -14.34
C ALA A 452 12.05 -16.19 -14.60
N GLN A 453 12.41 -16.36 -15.89
CA GLN A 453 13.59 -17.11 -16.34
C GLN A 453 14.36 -16.33 -17.42
N PRO A 454 15.69 -16.54 -17.54
CA PRO A 454 16.45 -16.09 -18.69
C PRO A 454 15.92 -16.70 -19.99
N LYS A 455 15.82 -15.90 -21.06
CA LYS A 455 15.31 -16.36 -22.37
C LYS A 455 16.10 -17.51 -22.98
N ASP A 456 17.41 -17.53 -22.74
CA ASP A 456 18.36 -18.49 -23.29
C ASP A 456 18.52 -19.75 -22.43
N LYS A 457 17.91 -19.80 -21.26
CA LYS A 457 18.06 -20.89 -20.30
C LYS A 457 16.74 -21.24 -19.58
N GLN A 458 15.76 -21.62 -20.37
CA GLN A 458 14.46 -22.03 -19.86
C GLN A 458 14.47 -23.52 -19.50
N MET A 459 14.49 -23.84 -18.20
CA MET A 459 14.58 -25.22 -17.69
C MET A 459 13.27 -25.74 -17.11
N MET A 460 12.37 -24.87 -16.71
CA MET A 460 11.10 -25.21 -16.05
C MET A 460 9.95 -24.37 -16.63
N ASP A 461 8.71 -24.74 -16.31
CA ASP A 461 7.53 -23.94 -16.55
C ASP A 461 6.68 -23.77 -15.27
N ALA A 462 5.99 -22.64 -15.17
CA ALA A 462 5.23 -22.29 -13.98
C ALA A 462 4.02 -23.22 -13.76
N GLU A 463 3.44 -23.81 -14.81
CA GLU A 463 2.30 -24.70 -14.66
C GLU A 463 2.72 -26.05 -14.07
N ARG A 464 3.85 -26.58 -14.47
CA ARG A 464 4.43 -27.82 -13.88
C ARG A 464 4.73 -27.62 -12.39
N ILE A 465 5.27 -26.45 -12.03
CA ILE A 465 5.52 -26.09 -10.63
C ILE A 465 4.18 -26.04 -9.88
N ARG A 466 3.19 -25.32 -10.39
CA ARG A 466 1.87 -25.20 -9.78
C ARG A 466 1.23 -26.56 -9.55
N GLN A 467 1.25 -27.45 -10.51
CA GLN A 467 0.72 -28.82 -10.39
C GLN A 467 1.41 -29.61 -9.28
N LYS A 468 2.74 -29.45 -9.10
CA LYS A 468 3.49 -30.06 -8.02
C LYS A 468 3.00 -29.56 -6.65
N PHE A 469 2.86 -28.26 -6.49
CA PHE A 469 2.35 -27.64 -5.26
C PHE A 469 0.91 -28.04 -4.99
N THR A 470 0.05 -28.07 -6.01
CA THR A 470 -1.35 -28.47 -5.87
C THR A 470 -1.49 -29.88 -5.30
N LYS A 471 -0.68 -30.82 -5.77
CA LYS A 471 -0.67 -32.20 -5.25
C LYS A 471 -0.30 -32.30 -3.77
N VAL A 472 0.58 -31.44 -3.30
CA VAL A 472 1.16 -31.51 -1.96
C VAL A 472 0.42 -30.65 -0.94
N LEU A 473 0.07 -29.40 -1.33
CA LEU A 473 -0.56 -28.43 -0.44
C LEU A 473 -2.10 -28.41 -0.56
N TRP A 474 -2.63 -28.64 -1.76
CA TRP A 474 -4.07 -28.51 -2.04
C TRP A 474 -4.63 -29.77 -2.71
N PRO A 475 -4.46 -30.97 -2.11
CA PRO A 475 -4.89 -32.23 -2.72
C PRO A 475 -6.39 -32.28 -3.01
N GLN A 476 -7.21 -31.54 -2.28
CA GLN A 476 -8.64 -31.37 -2.52
C GLN A 476 -8.96 -30.69 -3.86
N ILE A 477 -8.06 -29.86 -4.39
CA ILE A 477 -8.18 -29.20 -5.70
C ILE A 477 -7.69 -30.15 -6.80
N ALA A 478 -6.70 -30.97 -6.52
CA ALA A 478 -6.15 -31.93 -7.46
C ALA A 478 -7.05 -33.17 -7.70
N ALA A 479 -7.98 -33.46 -6.77
CA ALA A 479 -8.91 -34.59 -6.92
C ALA A 479 -9.90 -34.29 -8.07
N PRO A 480 -10.12 -35.22 -9.01
CA PRO A 480 -11.17 -35.07 -10.04
C PRO A 480 -12.51 -34.92 -9.32
N VAL A 481 -13.30 -33.91 -9.73
CA VAL A 481 -14.68 -33.75 -9.27
C VAL A 481 -15.40 -35.07 -9.56
N PRO A 482 -16.02 -35.75 -8.57
CA PRO A 482 -16.80 -36.94 -8.84
C PRO A 482 -17.85 -36.57 -9.88
N THR A 483 -17.78 -37.19 -11.06
CA THR A 483 -18.81 -37.04 -12.04
C THR A 483 -20.08 -37.63 -11.45
N GLU A 484 -21.03 -36.78 -11.09
CA GLU A 484 -22.34 -37.20 -10.63
C GLU A 484 -22.88 -38.17 -11.68
N ALA A 485 -23.06 -39.41 -11.29
CA ALA A 485 -23.55 -40.45 -12.21
C ALA A 485 -24.89 -39.97 -12.79
N ALA A 486 -24.97 -39.86 -14.09
CA ALA A 486 -26.19 -39.51 -14.79
C ALA A 486 -27.33 -40.41 -14.27
N PRO A 487 -28.52 -39.86 -13.95
CA PRO A 487 -29.63 -40.66 -13.49
C PRO A 487 -29.95 -41.68 -14.55
N ALA A 488 -30.06 -42.96 -14.17
CA ALA A 488 -30.40 -44.06 -15.03
C ALA A 488 -31.73 -43.74 -15.75
N ALA A 489 -31.72 -43.86 -17.06
CA ALA A 489 -32.92 -43.71 -17.87
C ALA A 489 -34.02 -44.65 -17.39
N PRO A 490 -35.29 -44.21 -17.33
CA PRO A 490 -36.39 -45.06 -16.92
C PRO A 490 -36.56 -46.21 -17.94
N ALA A 491 -36.71 -47.45 -17.42
CA ALA A 491 -36.98 -48.63 -18.23
C ALA A 491 -38.27 -48.44 -19.02
N GLU A 492 -38.21 -48.60 -20.34
CA GLU A 492 -39.38 -48.65 -21.21
C GLU A 492 -40.25 -49.87 -20.81
N GLU A 493 -41.43 -49.63 -20.29
CA GLU A 493 -42.47 -50.65 -20.13
C GLU A 493 -43.04 -50.98 -21.52
N ASN A 494 -42.73 -52.21 -21.98
CA ASN A 494 -43.36 -52.80 -23.15
C ASN A 494 -44.83 -53.15 -22.84
N HIS A 495 -45.75 -52.32 -23.27
CA HIS A 495 -47.17 -52.69 -23.40
C HIS A 495 -47.39 -53.51 -24.68
N THR A 496 -47.46 -54.84 -24.55
CA THR A 496 -48.04 -55.73 -25.51
C THR A 496 -49.54 -55.65 -25.35
N SER A 497 -50.21 -55.11 -26.38
CA SER A 497 -51.64 -55.14 -26.55
C SER A 497 -52.13 -56.53 -27.08
N GLN A 498 -53.14 -57.02 -26.39
CA GLN A 498 -54.21 -57.88 -27.02
C GLN A 498 -55.52 -57.10 -27.09
#